data_780c617eff0bc1ffd8b7a19c339d37a2
#
_entry.id   780c617eff0bc1ffd8b7a19c339d37a2
#
_cell.length_a   1.000
_cell.length_b   1.000
_cell.length_c   1.000
_cell.angle_alpha   90.00
_cell.angle_beta   90.00
_cell.angle_gamma   90.00
#
_symmetry.space_group_name_H-M   'P 1'
#
loop_
_entity.id
_entity.type
_entity.pdbx_description
1 polymer ?
#
loop_
_entity_poly.entity_id
_entity_poly.type
_entity_poly.pdbx_seq_one_letter_code
_entity_poly.pdbx_strand_id
1 'polypeptide(L)'
;MTRPRTSPATPGADTADDPLTDPATGTGPRPVAGTAADGTPTGAATDPDPGTATLATATPRELRGHLTARLDEPARGWLRRALDEAVDHPGTHGPISVWELRIAEAGRRCGPVHADAARVLILHAARADADALSRVYYQGTGAERRAVLYALPHLVPGPEGLPLVEDALRTNDTRLVTAAVGPYAARHLDAHAWRHAVLKCLFTGVPVDAVADLDHRAHRDTELARMLTDYAAERTAAGRAVPADLHRVLTLTDPPATPSAPATDHG
;
A
#
# COMPACT_ATOMS: atom_id res chain seq x y z
N MET A 1 41.36 9.54 49.00
CA MET A 1 42.70 9.85 48.43
C MET A 1 42.46 10.03 46.92
N THR A 2 42.24 11.20 46.52
CA THR A 2 43.10 12.15 45.78
C THR A 2 43.02 11.99 44.26
N ARG A 3 42.36 12.98 43.60
CA ARG A 3 42.45 13.38 42.22
C ARG A 3 43.89 13.86 41.87
N PRO A 4 44.33 14.11 40.63
CA PRO A 4 43.77 15.17 39.73
C PRO A 4 43.76 14.82 38.22
N ARG A 5 42.86 15.42 37.48
CA ARG A 5 42.82 16.49 36.46
C ARG A 5 44.10 16.83 35.72
N THR A 6 44.04 16.83 34.38
CA THR A 6 44.52 17.96 33.51
C THR A 6 43.99 17.81 32.06
N SER A 7 43.30 18.80 31.55
CA SER A 7 43.34 19.41 30.22
C SER A 7 44.27 20.62 30.33
N PRO A 8 44.77 21.33 29.26
CA PRO A 8 44.19 21.68 27.95
C PRO A 8 45.21 21.78 26.79
N ALA A 9 44.79 22.05 25.57
CA ALA A 9 45.18 23.17 24.73
C ALA A 9 44.79 23.03 23.24
N THR A 10 43.99 23.95 22.74
CA THR A 10 44.01 24.53 21.37
C THR A 10 44.99 25.71 21.41
N PRO A 11 45.66 26.19 20.32
CA PRO A 11 45.04 26.94 19.23
C PRO A 11 45.76 26.88 17.85
N GLY A 12 45.18 27.50 16.84
CA GLY A 12 45.89 27.92 15.63
C GLY A 12 44.98 28.18 14.43
N ALA A 13 44.52 29.41 14.31
CA ALA A 13 43.94 30.02 13.10
C ALA A 13 45.06 30.55 12.18
N ASP A 14 44.82 30.56 10.86
CA ASP A 14 45.25 31.63 9.93
C ASP A 14 44.58 31.38 8.56
N THR A 15 43.77 32.22 8.16
CA THR A 15 43.57 33.41 7.31
C THR A 15 44.05 33.33 5.85
N ALA A 16 43.11 33.79 5.00
CA ALA A 16 43.21 34.55 3.73
C ALA A 16 43.62 33.74 2.48
N ASP A 17 43.00 33.82 1.33
CA ASP A 17 42.69 35.04 0.55
C ASP A 17 41.77 34.69 -0.62
N ASP A 18 40.82 35.57 -0.94
CA ASP A 18 40.05 35.66 -2.18
C ASP A 18 40.86 36.47 -3.21
N PRO A 19 40.76 36.35 -4.54
CA PRO A 19 39.83 37.24 -5.21
C PRO A 19 39.16 36.70 -6.51
N LEU A 20 37.89 37.09 -6.67
CA LEU A 20 37.16 37.55 -7.86
C LEU A 20 37.87 37.47 -9.24
N THR A 21 37.20 36.85 -10.22
CA THR A 21 36.92 37.50 -11.52
C THR A 21 35.82 36.75 -12.30
N ASP A 22 34.70 37.40 -12.51
CA ASP A 22 33.80 37.25 -13.69
C ASP A 22 34.34 38.18 -14.79
N PRO A 23 34.18 37.94 -16.11
CA PRO A 23 32.93 38.23 -16.77
C PRO A 23 32.59 37.42 -18.03
N ALA A 24 31.30 37.27 -18.22
CA ALA A 24 30.53 37.56 -19.43
C ALA A 24 30.66 36.78 -20.76
N THR A 25 29.50 36.50 -21.27
CA THR A 25 29.01 36.54 -22.65
C THR A 25 29.20 35.33 -23.55
N GLY A 26 28.04 34.81 -23.91
CA GLY A 26 27.85 34.57 -25.31
C GLY A 26 27.23 33.25 -25.77
N THR A 27 26.03 33.36 -26.28
CA THR A 27 25.52 32.62 -27.42
C THR A 27 24.88 31.26 -27.17
N GLY A 28 23.55 31.26 -27.04
CA GLY A 28 22.72 30.05 -27.19
C GLY A 28 22.65 29.59 -28.65
N PRO A 29 22.53 28.30 -28.89
CA PRO A 29 22.14 27.80 -30.20
C PRO A 29 20.60 27.64 -30.32
N ARG A 30 20.11 28.03 -31.51
CA ARG A 30 18.75 27.97 -32.06
C ARG A 30 18.18 26.53 -32.04
N PRO A 31 16.87 26.37 -31.94
CA PRO A 31 16.24 25.07 -32.12
C PRO A 31 16.23 24.66 -33.59
N VAL A 32 16.78 23.54 -33.92
CA VAL A 32 16.59 22.85 -35.18
C VAL A 32 15.31 22.01 -35.12
N ALA A 33 14.38 22.36 -36.03
CA ALA A 33 13.23 21.53 -36.32
C ALA A 33 13.70 20.19 -36.91
N GLY A 34 13.46 19.12 -36.19
CA GLY A 34 13.68 17.74 -36.63
C GLY A 34 12.36 17.00 -36.69
N THR A 35 12.04 16.63 -37.88
CA THR A 35 10.98 15.83 -38.48
C THR A 35 10.38 14.77 -37.53
N ALA A 36 9.05 14.82 -37.41
CA ALA A 36 8.24 13.77 -36.81
C ALA A 36 8.46 12.46 -37.57
N ALA A 37 9.02 11.48 -36.88
CA ALA A 37 8.92 10.08 -37.24
C ALA A 37 7.76 9.50 -36.42
N ASP A 38 6.69 9.24 -37.16
CA ASP A 38 5.49 8.50 -36.75
C ASP A 38 5.94 7.05 -36.42
N GLY A 39 6.22 6.80 -35.16
CA GLY A 39 6.49 5.50 -34.59
C GLY A 39 5.43 5.22 -33.55
N THR A 40 4.27 4.72 -34.00
CA THR A 40 3.27 4.12 -33.14
C THR A 40 3.95 2.98 -32.35
N PRO A 41 4.11 3.09 -31.02
CA PRO A 41 4.46 1.90 -30.26
C PRO A 41 3.22 1.02 -30.28
N THR A 42 3.32 -0.12 -30.99
CA THR A 42 2.41 -1.25 -30.80
C THR A 42 2.39 -1.57 -29.32
N GLY A 43 1.37 -1.10 -28.63
CA GLY A 43 1.13 -1.40 -27.22
C GLY A 43 0.97 -2.90 -27.09
N ALA A 44 2.00 -3.57 -26.59
CA ALA A 44 1.79 -4.84 -25.93
C ALA A 44 0.75 -4.55 -24.84
N ALA A 45 -0.43 -5.13 -24.98
CA ALA A 45 -1.45 -5.10 -23.96
C ALA A 45 -0.81 -5.65 -22.68
N THR A 46 -0.44 -4.75 -21.78
CA THR A 46 -0.02 -5.11 -20.43
C THR A 46 -1.30 -5.61 -19.79
N ASP A 47 -1.42 -6.93 -19.69
CA ASP A 47 -2.47 -7.57 -18.91
C ASP A 47 -2.51 -6.90 -17.52
N PRO A 48 -3.67 -6.48 -17.03
CA PRO A 48 -3.76 -5.79 -15.76
C PRO A 48 -3.19 -6.69 -14.67
N ASP A 49 -2.32 -6.11 -13.84
CA ASP A 49 -1.94 -6.61 -12.53
C ASP A 49 -3.22 -7.13 -11.84
N PRO A 50 -3.21 -8.32 -11.22
CA PRO A 50 -4.33 -8.73 -10.40
C PRO A 50 -4.55 -7.62 -9.38
N GLY A 51 -5.61 -6.83 -9.59
CA GLY A 51 -5.85 -5.62 -8.82
C GLY A 51 -5.76 -5.92 -7.33
N THR A 52 -5.39 -4.92 -6.57
CA THR A 52 -5.23 -4.94 -5.10
C THR A 52 -6.33 -5.72 -4.38
N ALA A 53 -7.59 -5.53 -4.81
CA ALA A 53 -8.74 -6.26 -4.28
C ALA A 53 -8.64 -7.78 -4.53
N THR A 54 -8.14 -8.20 -5.70
CA THR A 54 -7.99 -9.61 -6.06
C THR A 54 -6.96 -10.30 -5.17
N LEU A 55 -5.83 -9.65 -4.82
CA LEU A 55 -4.80 -10.28 -3.98
C LEU A 55 -5.29 -10.59 -2.57
N ALA A 56 -6.17 -9.76 -2.01
CA ALA A 56 -6.70 -9.94 -0.67
C ALA A 56 -7.90 -10.89 -0.60
N THR A 57 -8.55 -11.18 -1.74
CA THR A 57 -9.78 -12.00 -1.81
C THR A 57 -9.62 -13.30 -2.58
N ALA A 58 -8.67 -13.36 -3.55
CA ALA A 58 -8.45 -14.56 -4.35
C ALA A 58 -7.92 -15.72 -3.50
N THR A 59 -8.46 -16.89 -3.74
CA THR A 59 -7.97 -18.11 -3.10
C THR A 59 -6.53 -18.43 -3.54
N PRO A 60 -5.76 -19.18 -2.75
CA PRO A 60 -4.42 -19.64 -3.15
C PRO A 60 -4.42 -20.40 -4.47
N ARG A 61 -5.50 -21.12 -4.79
CA ARG A 61 -5.66 -21.84 -6.06
C ARG A 61 -5.77 -20.87 -7.23
N GLU A 62 -6.59 -19.82 -7.09
CA GLU A 62 -6.76 -18.79 -8.13
C GLU A 62 -5.47 -18.00 -8.35
N LEU A 63 -4.79 -17.59 -7.27
CA LEU A 63 -3.48 -16.93 -7.38
C LEU A 63 -2.44 -17.81 -8.07
N ARG A 64 -2.40 -19.10 -7.74
CA ARG A 64 -1.50 -20.05 -8.40
C ARG A 64 -1.83 -20.20 -9.89
N GLY A 65 -3.12 -20.32 -10.25
CA GLY A 65 -3.57 -20.37 -11.63
C GLY A 65 -3.16 -19.13 -12.42
N HIS A 66 -3.39 -17.95 -11.83
CA HIS A 66 -2.99 -16.68 -12.41
C HIS A 66 -1.48 -16.60 -12.69
N LEU A 67 -0.64 -16.94 -11.69
CA LEU A 67 0.82 -16.91 -11.85
C LEU A 67 1.32 -17.96 -12.85
N THR A 68 0.71 -19.15 -12.86
CA THR A 68 1.09 -20.20 -13.80
C THR A 68 0.85 -19.78 -15.26
N ALA A 69 -0.23 -19.01 -15.50
CA ALA A 69 -0.56 -18.53 -16.84
C ALA A 69 0.36 -17.39 -17.33
N ARG A 70 0.93 -16.60 -16.43
CA ARG A 70 1.62 -15.34 -16.76
C ARG A 70 3.14 -15.35 -16.57
N LEU A 71 3.64 -16.17 -15.66
CA LEU A 71 5.08 -16.29 -15.45
C LEU A 71 5.73 -17.07 -16.58
N ASP A 72 6.97 -16.72 -16.91
CA ASP A 72 7.83 -17.52 -17.78
C ASP A 72 8.26 -18.84 -17.11
N GLU A 73 8.83 -19.76 -17.87
CA GLU A 73 9.21 -21.10 -17.35
C GLU A 73 10.24 -21.03 -16.21
N PRO A 74 11.30 -20.20 -16.26
CA PRO A 74 12.22 -20.05 -15.14
C PRO A 74 11.54 -19.58 -13.85
N ALA A 75 10.65 -18.55 -13.92
CA ALA A 75 9.92 -18.03 -12.77
C ALA A 75 8.91 -19.06 -12.23
N ARG A 76 8.18 -19.77 -13.11
CA ARG A 76 7.29 -20.87 -12.70
C ARG A 76 8.04 -21.98 -11.98
N GLY A 77 9.18 -22.39 -12.52
CA GLY A 77 10.03 -23.40 -11.90
C GLY A 77 10.56 -22.97 -10.54
N TRP A 78 10.97 -21.72 -10.42
CA TRP A 78 11.38 -21.15 -9.14
C TRP A 78 10.23 -21.11 -8.14
N LEU A 79 9.06 -20.58 -8.52
CA LEU A 79 7.89 -20.48 -7.64
C LEU A 79 7.46 -21.84 -7.12
N ARG A 80 7.43 -22.88 -7.99
CA ARG A 80 7.08 -24.24 -7.57
C ARG A 80 8.01 -24.72 -6.47
N ARG A 81 9.34 -24.62 -6.66
CA ARG A 81 10.32 -25.00 -5.63
C ARG A 81 10.15 -24.20 -4.34
N ALA A 82 9.92 -22.89 -4.44
CA ALA A 82 9.72 -22.04 -3.27
C ALA A 82 8.48 -22.45 -2.46
N LEU A 83 7.41 -22.85 -3.14
CA LEU A 83 6.18 -23.35 -2.49
C LEU A 83 6.38 -24.73 -1.87
N ASP A 84 7.09 -25.64 -2.55
CA ASP A 84 7.40 -26.97 -2.03
C ASP A 84 8.27 -26.85 -0.75
N GLU A 85 9.32 -26.04 -0.78
CA GLU A 85 10.16 -25.75 0.39
C GLU A 85 9.37 -25.13 1.57
N ALA A 86 8.41 -24.23 1.28
CA ALA A 86 7.57 -23.62 2.30
C ALA A 86 6.60 -24.63 2.92
N VAL A 87 6.10 -25.58 2.14
CA VAL A 87 5.25 -26.69 2.64
C VAL A 87 6.05 -27.67 3.49
N ASP A 88 7.27 -28.00 3.06
CA ASP A 88 8.14 -28.96 3.76
C ASP A 88 8.69 -28.40 5.08
N HIS A 89 8.82 -27.08 5.18
CA HIS A 89 9.35 -26.40 6.37
C HIS A 89 8.40 -25.27 6.84
N PRO A 90 7.18 -25.61 7.27
CA PRO A 90 6.20 -24.63 7.70
C PRO A 90 6.56 -24.01 9.05
N GLY A 91 6.06 -22.79 9.28
CA GLY A 91 6.28 -22.07 10.54
C GLY A 91 7.66 -21.43 10.64
N THR A 92 8.03 -21.06 11.86
CA THR A 92 9.26 -20.33 12.14
C THR A 92 10.37 -21.27 12.61
N HIS A 93 11.49 -21.27 11.92
CA HIS A 93 12.65 -22.09 12.24
C HIS A 93 13.93 -21.23 12.26
N GLY A 94 14.60 -21.19 13.42
CA GLY A 94 15.84 -20.44 13.58
C GLY A 94 15.69 -18.93 13.41
N PRO A 95 16.78 -18.22 13.10
CA PRO A 95 16.76 -16.77 12.92
C PRO A 95 16.00 -16.32 11.67
N ILE A 96 16.07 -17.11 10.59
CA ILE A 96 15.40 -16.86 9.30
C ILE A 96 14.96 -18.21 8.75
N SER A 97 13.68 -18.35 8.45
CA SER A 97 13.12 -19.54 7.80
C SER A 97 13.40 -19.53 6.30
N VAL A 98 13.52 -20.70 5.66
CA VAL A 98 13.81 -20.80 4.21
C VAL A 98 12.77 -20.04 3.39
N TRP A 99 11.50 -20.14 3.72
CA TRP A 99 10.43 -19.45 3.01
C TRP A 99 10.51 -17.91 3.12
N GLU A 100 11.10 -17.35 4.19
CA GLU A 100 11.33 -15.91 4.32
C GLU A 100 12.36 -15.42 3.29
N LEU A 101 13.41 -16.23 3.04
CA LEU A 101 14.36 -15.93 1.95
C LEU A 101 13.67 -15.94 0.58
N ARG A 102 12.70 -16.85 0.36
CA ARG A 102 11.94 -16.90 -0.89
C ARG A 102 11.02 -15.68 -1.03
N ILE A 103 10.44 -15.18 0.04
CA ILE A 103 9.69 -13.91 0.02
C ILE A 103 10.57 -12.75 -0.45
N ALA A 104 11.80 -12.63 0.07
CA ALA A 104 12.75 -11.59 -0.34
C ALA A 104 13.17 -11.72 -1.82
N GLU A 105 13.28 -12.95 -2.34
CA GLU A 105 13.65 -13.22 -3.73
C GLU A 105 12.53 -12.98 -4.74
N ALA A 106 11.25 -13.04 -4.32
CA ALA A 106 10.09 -13.08 -5.21
C ALA A 106 10.05 -11.92 -6.22
N GLY A 107 10.48 -10.71 -5.80
CA GLY A 107 10.53 -9.55 -6.69
C GLY A 107 11.47 -9.72 -7.88
N ARG A 108 12.64 -10.32 -7.64
CA ARG A 108 13.64 -10.59 -8.69
C ARG A 108 13.28 -11.77 -9.56
N ARG A 109 12.54 -12.76 -9.02
CA ARG A 109 12.22 -14.02 -9.68
C ARG A 109 10.94 -13.96 -10.50
N CYS A 110 9.91 -13.26 -9.99
CA CYS A 110 8.60 -13.21 -10.62
C CYS A 110 8.30 -11.82 -11.26
N GLY A 111 9.23 -10.87 -11.13
CA GLY A 111 9.01 -9.51 -11.59
C GLY A 111 8.09 -8.69 -10.68
N PRO A 112 8.09 -7.35 -10.82
CA PRO A 112 7.37 -6.46 -9.89
C PRO A 112 5.85 -6.65 -9.90
N VAL A 113 5.27 -7.01 -11.06
CA VAL A 113 3.82 -7.21 -11.24
C VAL A 113 3.32 -8.44 -10.48
N HIS A 114 4.10 -9.53 -10.47
CA HIS A 114 3.65 -10.82 -9.93
C HIS A 114 4.23 -11.13 -8.53
N ALA A 115 5.12 -10.29 -8.04
CA ALA A 115 5.85 -10.53 -6.80
C ALA A 115 4.93 -10.65 -5.58
N ASP A 116 3.91 -9.80 -5.47
CA ASP A 116 3.02 -9.80 -4.32
C ASP A 116 2.16 -11.06 -4.28
N ALA A 117 1.61 -11.49 -5.43
CA ALA A 117 0.89 -12.74 -5.53
C ALA A 117 1.77 -13.96 -5.16
N ALA A 118 3.03 -13.96 -5.61
CA ALA A 118 3.99 -15.01 -5.26
C ALA A 118 4.29 -15.02 -3.76
N ARG A 119 4.49 -13.84 -3.13
CA ARG A 119 4.72 -13.73 -1.69
C ARG A 119 3.53 -14.22 -0.87
N VAL A 120 2.30 -13.81 -1.24
CA VAL A 120 1.07 -14.28 -0.58
C VAL A 120 0.97 -15.81 -0.64
N LEU A 121 1.26 -16.41 -1.80
CA LEU A 121 1.27 -17.87 -1.93
C LEU A 121 2.33 -18.55 -1.06
N ILE A 122 3.53 -17.97 -0.95
CA ILE A 122 4.61 -18.51 -0.11
C ILE A 122 4.21 -18.43 1.37
N LEU A 123 3.67 -17.29 1.83
CA LEU A 123 3.16 -17.14 3.19
C LEU A 123 2.08 -18.17 3.52
N HIS A 124 1.19 -18.42 2.55
CA HIS A 124 0.13 -19.41 2.70
C HIS A 124 0.67 -20.85 2.75
N ALA A 125 1.63 -21.19 1.87
CA ALA A 125 2.28 -22.50 1.85
C ALA A 125 3.05 -22.77 3.16
N ALA A 126 3.72 -21.77 3.69
CA ALA A 126 4.43 -21.80 4.97
C ALA A 126 3.49 -21.89 6.19
N ARG A 127 2.17 -21.70 6.01
CA ARG A 127 1.20 -21.57 7.11
C ARG A 127 1.65 -20.54 8.16
N ALA A 128 2.11 -19.38 7.66
CA ALA A 128 2.62 -18.31 8.52
C ALA A 128 1.53 -17.85 9.50
N ASP A 129 1.82 -17.96 10.80
CA ASP A 129 0.95 -17.46 11.86
C ASP A 129 1.14 -15.95 12.09
N ALA A 130 0.40 -15.37 13.02
CA ALA A 130 0.43 -13.94 13.30
C ALA A 130 1.83 -13.44 13.73
N ASP A 131 2.60 -14.26 14.46
CA ASP A 131 3.94 -13.91 14.93
C ASP A 131 4.94 -13.91 13.75
N ALA A 132 4.87 -14.93 12.89
CA ALA A 132 5.68 -15.01 11.68
C ALA A 132 5.37 -13.86 10.72
N LEU A 133 4.08 -13.54 10.51
CA LEU A 133 3.65 -12.40 9.70
C LEU A 133 4.15 -11.08 10.28
N SER A 134 4.06 -10.88 11.60
CA SER A 134 4.58 -9.70 12.28
C SER A 134 6.08 -9.53 12.07
N ARG A 135 6.84 -10.63 12.18
CA ARG A 135 8.28 -10.62 11.95
C ARG A 135 8.61 -10.20 10.51
N VAL A 136 7.98 -10.82 9.50
CA VAL A 136 8.17 -10.47 8.09
C VAL A 136 7.78 -9.02 7.84
N TYR A 137 6.70 -8.54 8.44
CA TYR A 137 6.24 -7.18 8.29
C TYR A 137 7.26 -6.17 8.83
N TYR A 138 7.69 -6.30 10.07
CA TYR A 138 8.56 -5.30 10.70
C TYR A 138 10.01 -5.35 10.20
N GLN A 139 10.50 -6.50 9.74
CA GLN A 139 11.85 -6.65 9.20
C GLN A 139 11.91 -6.46 7.68
N GLY A 140 10.77 -6.56 7.01
CA GLY A 140 10.68 -6.53 5.56
C GLY A 140 10.67 -5.13 4.93
N THR A 141 10.91 -5.13 3.64
CA THR A 141 10.73 -3.96 2.76
C THR A 141 9.24 -3.58 2.63
N GLY A 142 8.94 -2.39 2.08
CA GLY A 142 7.55 -1.97 1.82
C GLY A 142 6.76 -2.98 0.97
N ALA A 143 7.42 -3.67 0.04
CA ALA A 143 6.77 -4.69 -0.79
C ALA A 143 6.44 -5.98 -0.01
N GLU A 144 7.29 -6.37 0.94
CA GLU A 144 7.04 -7.52 1.82
C GLU A 144 5.95 -7.19 2.85
N ARG A 145 5.96 -6.00 3.43
CA ARG A 145 4.89 -5.48 4.29
C ARG A 145 3.54 -5.53 3.58
N ARG A 146 3.48 -5.08 2.32
CA ARG A 146 2.27 -5.10 1.51
C ARG A 146 1.76 -6.53 1.29
N ALA A 147 2.63 -7.46 0.96
CA ALA A 147 2.25 -8.87 0.79
C ALA A 147 1.71 -9.50 2.08
N VAL A 148 2.28 -9.14 3.24
CA VAL A 148 1.74 -9.55 4.55
C VAL A 148 0.32 -9.04 4.74
N LEU A 149 0.05 -7.75 4.46
CA LEU A 149 -1.29 -7.18 4.59
C LEU A 149 -2.32 -7.90 3.69
N TYR A 150 -1.93 -8.28 2.46
CA TYR A 150 -2.79 -9.08 1.58
C TYR A 150 -2.99 -10.52 2.08
N ALA A 151 -2.04 -11.09 2.82
CA ALA A 151 -2.14 -12.44 3.35
C ALA A 151 -2.99 -12.52 4.63
N LEU A 152 -3.12 -11.42 5.41
CA LEU A 152 -3.86 -11.40 6.68
C LEU A 152 -5.27 -12.00 6.57
N PRO A 153 -6.12 -11.64 5.57
CA PRO A 153 -7.48 -12.17 5.48
C PRO A 153 -7.55 -13.69 5.36
N HIS A 154 -6.49 -14.31 4.88
CA HIS A 154 -6.41 -15.75 4.61
C HIS A 154 -5.79 -16.54 5.76
N LEU A 155 -4.90 -15.93 6.54
CA LEU A 155 -4.04 -16.63 7.50
C LEU A 155 -4.39 -16.32 8.95
N VAL A 156 -4.97 -15.15 9.23
CA VAL A 156 -5.25 -14.70 10.60
C VAL A 156 -6.75 -14.47 10.74
N PRO A 157 -7.48 -15.43 11.35
CA PRO A 157 -8.94 -15.31 11.49
C PRO A 157 -9.36 -14.28 12.56
N GLY A 158 -8.53 -14.05 13.58
CA GLY A 158 -8.77 -13.14 14.69
C GLY A 158 -8.13 -11.76 14.49
N PRO A 159 -8.17 -10.90 15.51
CA PRO A 159 -7.68 -9.52 15.43
C PRO A 159 -6.17 -9.36 15.61
N GLU A 160 -5.39 -10.45 15.71
CA GLU A 160 -3.97 -10.44 16.06
C GLU A 160 -3.12 -9.65 15.05
N GLY A 161 -3.57 -9.53 13.80
CA GLY A 161 -2.92 -8.74 12.75
C GLY A 161 -3.28 -7.25 12.74
N LEU A 162 -4.18 -6.77 13.62
CA LEU A 162 -4.57 -5.35 13.65
C LEU A 162 -3.38 -4.40 13.85
N PRO A 163 -2.38 -4.68 14.70
CA PRO A 163 -1.23 -3.79 14.84
C PRO A 163 -0.49 -3.52 13.53
N LEU A 164 -0.49 -4.49 12.59
CA LEU A 164 0.14 -4.34 11.27
C LEU A 164 -0.68 -3.42 10.36
N VAL A 165 -2.01 -3.55 10.40
CA VAL A 165 -2.93 -2.68 9.67
C VAL A 165 -2.81 -1.24 10.17
N GLU A 166 -2.84 -1.04 11.48
CA GLU A 166 -2.71 0.27 12.11
C GLU A 166 -1.35 0.92 11.81
N ASP A 167 -0.27 0.14 11.83
CA ASP A 167 1.06 0.64 11.43
C ASP A 167 1.09 1.10 9.98
N ALA A 168 0.53 0.32 9.06
CA ALA A 168 0.44 0.70 7.65
C ALA A 168 -0.39 1.97 7.44
N LEU A 169 -1.50 2.14 8.15
CA LEU A 169 -2.35 3.33 8.09
C LEU A 169 -1.68 4.60 8.65
N ARG A 170 -0.68 4.47 9.53
CA ARG A 170 0.15 5.62 9.98
C ARG A 170 1.15 6.10 8.93
N THR A 171 1.46 5.29 7.93
CA THR A 171 2.39 5.67 6.85
C THR A 171 1.74 6.59 5.82
N ASN A 172 2.56 7.20 4.95
CA ASN A 172 2.12 7.90 3.74
C ASN A 172 2.43 7.10 2.46
N ASP A 173 2.87 5.86 2.57
CA ASP A 173 3.00 4.96 1.41
C ASP A 173 1.60 4.53 0.97
N THR A 174 1.13 5.10 -0.13
CA THR A 174 -0.22 4.84 -0.67
C THR A 174 -0.44 3.35 -0.98
N ARG A 175 0.62 2.61 -1.32
CA ARG A 175 0.53 1.17 -1.60
C ARG A 175 0.29 0.36 -0.33
N LEU A 176 0.89 0.77 0.80
CA LEU A 176 0.63 0.15 2.10
C LEU A 176 -0.76 0.51 2.61
N VAL A 177 -1.16 1.78 2.49
CA VAL A 177 -2.52 2.23 2.86
C VAL A 177 -3.57 1.46 2.06
N THR A 178 -3.38 1.31 0.74
CA THR A 178 -4.27 0.53 -0.13
C THR A 178 -4.42 -0.92 0.35
N ALA A 179 -3.33 -1.59 0.70
CA ALA A 179 -3.38 -2.96 1.20
C ALA A 179 -4.01 -3.06 2.60
N ALA A 180 -3.80 -2.04 3.43
CA ALA A 180 -4.28 -2.01 4.81
C ALA A 180 -5.81 -1.83 4.93
N VAL A 181 -6.48 -1.19 3.94
CA VAL A 181 -7.93 -0.98 3.95
C VAL A 181 -8.72 -2.14 3.35
N GLY A 182 -8.09 -3.28 3.12
CA GLY A 182 -8.68 -4.48 2.53
C GLY A 182 -9.61 -5.25 3.49
N PRO A 183 -9.99 -6.50 3.13
CA PRO A 183 -11.00 -7.30 3.86
C PRO A 183 -10.66 -7.58 5.32
N TYR A 184 -9.37 -7.60 5.69
CA TYR A 184 -8.97 -7.79 7.09
C TYR A 184 -9.37 -6.58 7.95
N ALA A 185 -9.08 -5.37 7.47
CA ALA A 185 -9.49 -4.12 8.11
C ALA A 185 -11.01 -4.00 8.21
N ALA A 186 -11.73 -4.37 7.14
CA ALA A 186 -13.19 -4.34 7.14
C ALA A 186 -13.79 -5.24 8.24
N ARG A 187 -13.17 -6.37 8.56
CA ARG A 187 -13.64 -7.30 9.59
C ARG A 187 -13.26 -6.91 11.02
N HIS A 188 -12.09 -6.33 11.21
CA HIS A 188 -11.47 -6.24 12.55
C HIS A 188 -11.28 -4.81 13.06
N LEU A 189 -11.20 -3.77 12.21
CA LEU A 189 -11.18 -2.39 12.69
C LEU A 189 -12.53 -2.04 13.34
N ASP A 190 -12.48 -1.42 14.51
CA ASP A 190 -13.67 -0.82 15.10
C ASP A 190 -14.20 0.34 14.21
N ALA A 191 -15.38 0.87 14.55
CA ALA A 191 -16.01 1.90 13.75
C ALA A 191 -15.17 3.18 13.70
N HIS A 192 -14.51 3.57 14.80
CA HIS A 192 -13.70 4.77 14.87
C HIS A 192 -12.44 4.64 13.99
N ALA A 193 -11.66 3.60 14.17
CA ALA A 193 -10.45 3.33 13.40
C ALA A 193 -10.76 3.18 11.91
N TRP A 194 -11.87 2.52 11.57
CA TRP A 194 -12.29 2.36 10.18
C TRP A 194 -12.65 3.70 9.52
N ARG A 195 -13.43 4.59 10.19
CA ARG A 195 -13.72 5.94 9.67
C ARG A 195 -12.43 6.72 9.40
N HIS A 196 -11.47 6.65 10.31
CA HIS A 196 -10.16 7.28 10.12
C HIS A 196 -9.38 6.67 8.95
N ALA A 197 -9.49 5.36 8.71
CA ALA A 197 -8.89 4.71 7.54
C ALA A 197 -9.52 5.21 6.23
N VAL A 198 -10.83 5.41 6.17
CA VAL A 198 -11.51 6.03 5.00
C VAL A 198 -11.00 7.46 4.78
N LEU A 199 -10.94 8.28 5.82
CA LEU A 199 -10.37 9.62 5.72
C LEU A 199 -8.90 9.59 5.29
N LYS A 200 -8.10 8.63 5.79
CA LYS A 200 -6.71 8.46 5.37
C LYS A 200 -6.60 8.22 3.87
N CYS A 201 -7.48 7.41 3.28
CA CYS A 201 -7.53 7.23 1.83
C CYS A 201 -7.76 8.56 1.10
N LEU A 202 -8.74 9.35 1.54
CA LEU A 202 -9.05 10.66 0.95
C LEU A 202 -7.88 11.66 1.10
N PHE A 203 -7.16 11.64 2.23
CA PHE A 203 -5.99 12.48 2.48
C PHE A 203 -4.81 12.13 1.58
N THR A 204 -4.57 10.83 1.38
CA THR A 204 -3.40 10.34 0.64
C THR A 204 -3.65 10.14 -0.84
N GLY A 205 -4.91 10.29 -1.30
CA GLY A 205 -5.30 10.05 -2.68
C GLY A 205 -5.39 8.56 -3.04
N VAL A 206 -5.55 7.68 -2.05
CA VAL A 206 -5.88 6.26 -2.29
C VAL A 206 -7.35 6.19 -2.70
N PRO A 207 -7.66 5.57 -3.85
CA PRO A 207 -9.05 5.40 -4.30
C PRO A 207 -9.88 4.65 -3.26
N VAL A 208 -11.09 5.14 -2.98
CA VAL A 208 -11.99 4.51 -2.00
C VAL A 208 -12.50 3.13 -2.44
N ASP A 209 -12.34 2.79 -3.71
CA ASP A 209 -12.59 1.43 -4.22
C ASP A 209 -11.66 0.37 -3.57
N ALA A 210 -10.54 0.78 -2.99
CA ALA A 210 -9.66 -0.10 -2.24
C ALA A 210 -10.21 -0.48 -0.86
N VAL A 211 -11.17 0.31 -0.32
CA VAL A 211 -11.75 0.07 0.99
C VAL A 211 -12.76 -1.07 0.91
N ALA A 212 -12.42 -2.20 1.50
CA ALA A 212 -13.31 -3.34 1.50
C ALA A 212 -14.56 -3.07 2.34
N ASP A 213 -15.71 -3.57 1.85
CA ASP A 213 -17.01 -3.46 2.52
C ASP A 213 -17.46 -2.00 2.76
N LEU A 214 -17.00 -1.08 1.89
CA LEU A 214 -17.25 0.35 2.04
C LEU A 214 -18.75 0.67 2.10
N ASP A 215 -19.52 0.18 1.14
CA ASP A 215 -20.95 0.48 1.00
C ASP A 215 -21.75 0.05 2.23
N HIS A 216 -21.47 -1.17 2.72
CA HIS A 216 -22.16 -1.71 3.89
C HIS A 216 -21.77 -0.97 5.17
N ARG A 217 -20.48 -0.69 5.37
CA ARG A 217 -20.01 -0.03 6.59
C ARG A 217 -20.31 1.47 6.64
N ALA A 218 -20.36 2.14 5.48
CA ALA A 218 -20.72 3.55 5.40
C ALA A 218 -22.23 3.77 5.53
N HIS A 219 -23.05 2.76 5.25
CA HIS A 219 -24.50 2.92 5.24
C HIS A 219 -25.05 3.41 6.59
N ARG A 220 -25.71 4.56 6.58
CA ARG A 220 -26.25 5.25 7.77
C ARG A 220 -25.21 5.60 8.85
N ASP A 221 -23.94 5.69 8.48
CA ASP A 221 -22.91 6.13 9.40
C ASP A 221 -22.89 7.68 9.50
N THR A 222 -23.71 8.21 10.40
CA THR A 222 -23.86 9.64 10.61
C THR A 222 -22.58 10.32 11.09
N GLU A 223 -21.73 9.62 11.83
CA GLU A 223 -20.44 10.14 12.28
C GLU A 223 -19.45 10.23 11.12
N LEU A 224 -19.42 9.23 10.23
CA LEU A 224 -18.63 9.33 8.98
C LEU A 224 -19.12 10.51 8.14
N ALA A 225 -20.44 10.68 7.96
CA ALA A 225 -21.01 11.81 7.24
C ALA A 225 -20.55 13.16 7.81
N ARG A 226 -20.59 13.31 9.13
CA ARG A 226 -20.11 14.50 9.83
C ARG A 226 -18.62 14.75 9.56
N MET A 227 -17.77 13.73 9.74
CA MET A 227 -16.31 13.82 9.51
C MET A 227 -15.98 14.20 8.07
N LEU A 228 -16.70 13.66 7.08
CA LEU A 228 -16.54 13.99 5.66
C LEU A 228 -16.95 15.43 5.35
N THR A 229 -18.06 15.89 5.96
CA THR A 229 -18.56 17.27 5.80
C THR A 229 -17.56 18.27 6.39
N ASP A 230 -17.04 17.99 7.59
CA ASP A 230 -16.03 18.82 8.23
C ASP A 230 -14.76 18.90 7.38
N TYR A 231 -14.30 17.76 6.84
CA TYR A 231 -13.13 17.71 5.96
C TYR A 231 -13.35 18.48 4.65
N ALA A 232 -14.53 18.38 4.04
CA ALA A 232 -14.87 19.15 2.84
C ALA A 232 -14.85 20.67 3.13
N ALA A 233 -15.40 21.09 4.27
CA ALA A 233 -15.42 22.49 4.69
C ALA A 233 -14.00 23.03 4.93
N GLU A 234 -13.13 22.25 5.61
CA GLU A 234 -11.72 22.60 5.84
C GLU A 234 -10.98 22.78 4.52
N ARG A 235 -11.14 21.85 3.58
CA ARG A 235 -10.48 21.96 2.26
C ARG A 235 -10.93 23.18 1.49
N THR A 236 -12.23 23.45 1.49
CA THR A 236 -12.82 24.63 0.82
C THR A 236 -12.30 25.92 1.44
N ALA A 237 -12.27 26.02 2.78
CA ALA A 237 -11.75 27.18 3.50
C ALA A 237 -10.24 27.40 3.20
N ALA A 238 -9.49 26.33 2.96
CA ALA A 238 -8.08 26.38 2.57
C ALA A 238 -7.87 26.60 1.06
N GLY A 239 -8.92 26.83 0.26
CA GLY A 239 -8.83 26.99 -1.20
C GLY A 239 -8.38 25.73 -1.95
N ARG A 240 -8.55 24.54 -1.35
CA ARG A 240 -8.18 23.25 -1.92
C ARG A 240 -9.38 22.54 -2.51
N ALA A 241 -9.20 21.84 -3.64
CA ALA A 241 -10.26 21.04 -4.22
C ALA A 241 -10.69 19.90 -3.28
N VAL A 242 -12.00 19.67 -3.16
CA VAL A 242 -12.56 18.52 -2.46
C VAL A 242 -12.44 17.29 -3.36
N PRO A 243 -11.89 16.15 -2.88
CA PRO A 243 -11.79 14.94 -3.68
C PRO A 243 -13.17 14.42 -4.13
N ALA A 244 -13.28 13.96 -5.39
CA ALA A 244 -14.53 13.38 -5.90
C ALA A 244 -14.99 12.17 -5.07
N ASP A 245 -14.06 11.34 -4.63
CA ASP A 245 -14.31 10.19 -3.77
C ASP A 245 -14.98 10.56 -2.44
N LEU A 246 -14.75 11.77 -1.90
CA LEU A 246 -15.42 12.23 -0.69
C LEU A 246 -16.93 12.30 -0.90
N HIS A 247 -17.38 12.91 -2.01
CA HIS A 247 -18.81 13.01 -2.31
C HIS A 247 -19.45 11.65 -2.52
N ARG A 248 -18.71 10.72 -3.13
CA ARG A 248 -19.15 9.34 -3.31
C ARG A 248 -19.39 8.66 -1.96
N VAL A 249 -18.42 8.73 -1.03
CA VAL A 249 -18.59 8.13 0.31
C VAL A 249 -19.72 8.82 1.09
N LEU A 250 -19.83 10.14 0.99
CA LEU A 250 -20.91 10.88 1.64
C LEU A 250 -22.29 10.40 1.16
N THR A 251 -22.46 10.15 -0.13
CA THR A 251 -23.71 9.59 -0.68
C THR A 251 -24.04 8.21 -0.09
N LEU A 252 -23.02 7.38 0.21
CA LEU A 252 -23.24 6.07 0.83
C LEU A 252 -23.72 6.16 2.28
N THR A 253 -23.44 7.28 2.97
CA THR A 253 -23.90 7.49 4.35
C THR A 253 -25.37 7.93 4.45
N ASP A 254 -25.95 8.39 3.35
CA ASP A 254 -27.36 8.78 3.32
C ASP A 254 -28.28 7.56 3.35
N PRO A 255 -29.39 7.58 4.09
CA PRO A 255 -30.40 6.55 3.98
C PRO A 255 -31.00 6.58 2.55
N PRO A 256 -31.36 5.43 1.95
CA PRO A 256 -32.03 5.44 0.67
C PRO A 256 -33.31 6.28 0.80
N ALA A 257 -33.51 7.21 -0.16
CA ALA A 257 -34.71 8.04 -0.20
C ALA A 257 -35.94 7.12 -0.09
N THR A 258 -36.73 7.29 0.97
CA THR A 258 -38.00 6.55 1.14
C THR A 258 -38.86 6.97 -0.04
N PRO A 259 -39.34 6.02 -0.90
CA PRO A 259 -40.25 6.39 -1.98
C PRO A 259 -41.47 7.08 -1.36
N SER A 260 -41.67 8.35 -1.73
CA SER A 260 -42.84 9.12 -1.31
C SER A 260 -44.10 8.34 -1.71
N ALA A 261 -44.87 7.90 -0.72
CA ALA A 261 -46.16 7.26 -1.01
C ALA A 261 -46.98 8.22 -1.88
N PRO A 262 -47.61 7.71 -2.96
CA PRO A 262 -48.47 8.54 -3.78
C PRO A 262 -49.55 9.13 -2.90
N ALA A 263 -49.70 10.48 -2.94
CA ALA A 263 -50.78 11.17 -2.29
C ALA A 263 -52.10 10.55 -2.78
N THR A 264 -52.79 9.85 -1.88
CA THR A 264 -54.16 9.41 -2.14
C THR A 264 -55.00 10.67 -2.16
N ASP A 265 -55.32 11.12 -3.38
CA ASP A 265 -56.30 12.13 -3.65
C ASP A 265 -57.69 11.49 -3.29
N HIS A 266 -58.24 11.94 -2.15
CA HIS A 266 -59.58 11.65 -1.77
C HIS A 266 -60.45 12.83 -2.23
N GLY A 267 -60.95 12.74 -3.50
CA GLY A 267 -62.03 13.56 -3.98
C GLY A 267 -63.36 13.07 -3.42
#